data_fddf4d1fc8d59209e72c39cfe2115b82
#
_entry.id   fddf4d1fc8d59209e72c39cfe2115b82
#
_cell.length_a   1.000
_cell.length_b   1.000
_cell.length_c   1.000
_cell.angle_alpha   90.00
_cell.angle_beta   90.00
_cell.angle_gamma   90.00
#
_symmetry.space_group_name_H-M   'P 1'
#
loop_
_entity.id
_entity.type
_entity.pdbx_description
1 polymer ?
#
loop_
_entity_poly.entity_id
_entity_poly.type
_entity_poly.pdbx_seq_one_letter_code
_entity_poly.pdbx_strand_id
1 'polypeptide(L)'
;VRYESVAKHAGLTEDEVKNNLMFTESKKIGQQMVSSMDPNDASRWFGTAIPDLTLTARLKNGGGDWIYTYLKSFYVDDSRSTGVNNIVFPDVGMPHVLVDLQGLQKANFKVETDADGNEHRVFEGFEQIEAGSMSPEEYDSMVRDMTNFMVWASEPMKLERQRLGYWVIGFLVILFVLAYLLKKEYWKDIH
;
A
#
# COMPACT_ATOMS: atom_id res chain seq x y z
N VAL A 1 -1.60 9.93 7.61
CA VAL A 1 -2.67 9.64 8.60
C VAL A 1 -2.46 10.48 9.83
N ARG A 2 -3.54 10.88 10.53
CA ARG A 2 -3.47 11.61 11.82
C ARG A 2 -3.72 10.65 12.97
N TYR A 3 -3.10 10.89 14.12
CA TYR A 3 -3.36 10.10 15.34
C TYR A 3 -4.85 10.08 15.72
N GLU A 4 -5.54 11.21 15.57
CA GLU A 4 -6.99 11.34 15.76
C GLU A 4 -7.81 10.41 14.86
N SER A 5 -7.38 10.24 13.59
CA SER A 5 -8.05 9.32 12.66
C SER A 5 -7.86 7.87 13.08
N VAL A 6 -6.68 7.52 13.61
CA VAL A 6 -6.42 6.17 14.16
C VAL A 6 -7.31 5.94 15.38
N ALA A 7 -7.35 6.88 16.32
CA ALA A 7 -8.21 6.80 17.50
C ALA A 7 -9.67 6.50 17.12
N LYS A 8 -10.23 7.31 16.21
CA LYS A 8 -11.62 7.19 15.76
C LYS A 8 -11.93 5.85 15.10
N HIS A 9 -11.03 5.38 14.20
CA HIS A 9 -11.30 4.16 13.42
C HIS A 9 -10.99 2.88 14.18
N ALA A 10 -10.00 2.89 15.06
CA ALA A 10 -9.65 1.75 15.90
C ALA A 10 -10.45 1.69 17.21
N GLY A 11 -11.29 2.69 17.50
CA GLY A 11 -12.05 2.75 18.74
C GLY A 11 -11.17 2.97 19.98
N LEU A 12 -9.99 3.57 19.81
CA LEU A 12 -9.05 3.86 20.88
C LEU A 12 -9.36 5.19 21.55
N THR A 13 -9.13 5.25 22.85
CA THR A 13 -9.15 6.51 23.60
C THR A 13 -7.93 7.38 23.27
N GLU A 14 -8.00 8.67 23.53
CA GLU A 14 -6.86 9.56 23.34
C GLU A 14 -5.63 9.15 24.17
N ASP A 15 -5.86 8.65 25.38
CA ASP A 15 -4.78 8.23 26.27
C ASP A 15 -4.11 6.94 25.77
N GLU A 16 -4.88 5.98 25.22
CA GLU A 16 -4.32 4.80 24.58
C GLU A 16 -3.47 5.17 23.35
N VAL A 17 -3.93 6.11 22.53
CA VAL A 17 -3.13 6.59 21.39
C VAL A 17 -1.86 7.29 21.85
N LYS A 18 -1.94 8.16 22.88
CA LYS A 18 -0.76 8.84 23.42
C LYS A 18 0.26 7.87 23.98
N ASN A 19 -0.18 6.87 24.74
CA ASN A 19 0.71 5.96 25.43
C ASN A 19 1.30 4.87 24.51
N ASN A 20 0.59 4.48 23.44
CA ASN A 20 1.00 3.34 22.61
C ASN A 20 1.47 3.73 21.20
N LEU A 21 1.06 4.89 20.66
CA LEU A 21 1.36 5.27 19.28
C LEU A 21 2.15 6.58 19.14
N MET A 22 2.20 7.40 20.21
CA MET A 22 2.91 8.68 20.20
C MET A 22 4.23 8.55 20.95
N PHE A 23 5.28 8.15 20.26
CA PHE A 23 6.60 7.92 20.84
C PHE A 23 7.39 9.20 21.17
N THR A 24 6.83 10.37 20.92
CA THR A 24 7.47 11.66 21.18
C THR A 24 6.51 12.56 21.95
N GLU A 25 6.89 13.01 23.14
CA GLU A 25 6.07 13.86 24.03
C GLU A 25 5.62 15.18 23.41
N SER A 26 6.36 15.67 22.41
CA SER A 26 6.05 16.94 21.72
C SER A 26 4.87 16.87 20.75
N LYS A 27 4.35 15.68 20.44
CA LYS A 27 3.26 15.51 19.46
C LYS A 27 1.89 15.68 20.09
N LYS A 28 0.95 16.24 19.29
CA LYS A 28 -0.46 16.40 19.66
C LYS A 28 -1.31 15.43 18.83
N ILE A 29 -2.43 14.99 19.39
CA ILE A 29 -3.31 13.97 18.78
C ILE A 29 -3.83 14.37 17.39
N GLY A 30 -4.02 15.65 17.11
CA GLY A 30 -4.41 16.17 15.80
C GLY A 30 -3.28 16.21 14.76
N GLN A 31 -2.04 15.91 15.14
CA GLN A 31 -0.91 15.92 14.23
C GLN A 31 -0.84 14.66 13.35
N GLN A 32 -0.09 14.75 12.25
CA GLN A 32 0.17 13.61 11.40
C GLN A 32 1.17 12.65 12.06
N MET A 33 0.93 11.37 11.84
CA MET A 33 1.90 10.32 12.11
C MET A 33 3.02 10.45 11.07
N VAL A 34 4.23 10.68 11.55
CA VAL A 34 5.43 10.77 10.71
C VAL A 34 6.49 9.82 11.26
N SER A 35 7.39 9.38 10.41
CA SER A 35 8.56 8.62 10.82
C SER A 35 9.36 9.41 11.86
N SER A 36 9.94 8.72 12.83
CA SER A 36 10.90 9.30 13.78
C SER A 36 12.28 9.49 13.17
N MET A 37 12.57 8.87 12.02
CA MET A 37 13.82 9.02 11.31
C MET A 37 13.88 10.37 10.61
N ASP A 38 14.95 11.14 10.85
CA ASP A 38 15.19 12.40 10.14
C ASP A 38 15.51 12.12 8.66
N PRO A 39 14.92 12.87 7.69
CA PRO A 39 15.18 12.67 6.27
C PRO A 39 16.67 12.82 5.87
N ASN A 40 17.43 13.69 6.57
CA ASN A 40 18.84 13.87 6.29
C ASN A 40 19.66 12.66 6.77
N ASP A 41 19.30 12.10 7.93
CA ASP A 41 19.91 10.88 8.43
C ASP A 41 19.57 9.69 7.54
N ALA A 42 18.32 9.58 7.10
CA ALA A 42 17.89 8.56 6.14
C ALA A 42 18.72 8.64 4.84
N SER A 43 18.88 9.83 4.26
CA SER A 43 19.70 10.04 3.07
C SER A 43 21.17 9.68 3.29
N ARG A 44 21.71 9.97 4.49
CA ARG A 44 23.10 9.64 4.83
C ARG A 44 23.30 8.13 4.98
N TRP A 45 22.37 7.43 5.58
CA TRP A 45 22.48 6.00 5.85
C TRP A 45 22.19 5.13 4.63
N PHE A 46 21.23 5.53 3.80
CA PHE A 46 20.76 4.74 2.66
C PHE A 46 21.18 5.29 1.29
N GLY A 47 21.91 6.42 1.29
CA GLY A 47 22.36 7.07 0.04
C GLY A 47 21.26 7.72 -0.78
N THR A 48 20.01 7.69 -0.32
CA THR A 48 18.84 8.27 -0.99
C THR A 48 17.77 8.68 0.01
N ALA A 49 16.91 9.61 -0.39
CA ALA A 49 15.69 9.90 0.37
C ALA A 49 14.72 8.71 0.29
N ILE A 50 14.36 8.15 1.45
CA ILE A 50 13.42 7.03 1.51
C ILE A 50 12.03 7.52 1.10
N PRO A 51 11.37 6.88 0.11
CA PRO A 51 10.02 7.26 -0.30
C PRO A 51 8.99 7.04 0.82
N ASP A 52 8.03 7.96 0.95
CA ASP A 52 6.86 7.75 1.80
C ASP A 52 5.89 6.76 1.14
N LEU A 53 5.62 5.64 1.81
CA LEU A 53 4.76 4.57 1.31
C LEU A 53 3.26 4.79 1.62
N THR A 54 2.88 5.88 2.29
CA THR A 54 1.50 6.13 2.74
C THR A 54 0.48 6.04 1.59
N LEU A 55 0.83 6.55 0.40
CA LEU A 55 -0.07 6.56 -0.75
C LEU A 55 0.16 5.40 -1.73
N THR A 56 1.07 4.50 -1.46
CA THR A 56 1.45 3.42 -2.40
C THR A 56 0.26 2.55 -2.77
N ALA A 57 -0.58 2.18 -1.80
CA ALA A 57 -1.78 1.39 -2.05
C ALA A 57 -2.81 2.07 -2.96
N ARG A 58 -2.76 3.40 -3.09
CA ARG A 58 -3.66 4.17 -3.95
C ARG A 58 -3.06 4.47 -5.33
N LEU A 59 -1.75 4.63 -5.40
CA LEU A 59 -1.06 5.08 -6.62
C LEU A 59 -0.57 3.93 -7.50
N LYS A 60 -0.24 2.78 -6.91
CA LYS A 60 0.20 1.61 -7.66
C LYS A 60 -0.97 0.85 -8.28
N ASN A 61 -0.80 0.42 -9.53
CA ASN A 61 -1.71 -0.53 -10.15
C ASN A 61 -1.70 -1.83 -9.32
N GLY A 62 -2.88 -2.36 -9.02
CA GLY A 62 -3.02 -3.51 -8.11
C GLY A 62 -3.17 -3.13 -6.63
N GLY A 63 -2.87 -1.87 -6.25
CA GLY A 63 -3.14 -1.36 -4.90
C GLY A 63 -2.56 -2.23 -3.79
N GLY A 64 -3.44 -2.75 -2.92
CA GLY A 64 -3.06 -3.63 -1.81
C GLY A 64 -2.45 -4.95 -2.28
N ASP A 65 -2.99 -5.56 -3.33
CA ASP A 65 -2.48 -6.84 -3.87
C ASP A 65 -1.03 -6.70 -4.35
N TRP A 66 -0.71 -5.55 -4.96
CA TRP A 66 0.66 -5.24 -5.34
C TRP A 66 1.59 -5.17 -4.12
N ILE A 67 1.18 -4.47 -3.05
CA ILE A 67 1.97 -4.36 -1.81
C ILE A 67 2.16 -5.72 -1.16
N TYR A 68 1.09 -6.51 -1.05
CA TYR A 68 1.13 -7.85 -0.48
C TYR A 68 2.12 -8.75 -1.23
N THR A 69 2.02 -8.78 -2.57
CA THR A 69 2.92 -9.55 -3.41
C THR A 69 4.36 -9.02 -3.33
N TYR A 70 4.54 -7.70 -3.35
CA TYR A 70 5.83 -7.04 -3.22
C TYR A 70 6.56 -7.46 -1.94
N LEU A 71 5.90 -7.40 -0.79
CA LEU A 71 6.50 -7.75 0.51
C LEU A 71 6.88 -9.24 0.62
N LYS A 72 6.23 -10.11 -0.14
CA LYS A 72 6.49 -11.55 -0.15
C LYS A 72 7.49 -12.01 -1.22
N SER A 73 7.83 -11.15 -2.17
CA SER A 73 8.58 -11.53 -3.37
C SER A 73 10.03 -11.04 -3.43
N PHE A 74 10.61 -10.71 -2.27
CA PHE A 74 12.05 -10.48 -2.16
C PHE A 74 12.80 -11.80 -2.28
N TYR A 75 13.93 -11.80 -2.98
CA TYR A 75 14.81 -12.95 -3.12
C TYR A 75 16.28 -12.53 -3.15
N VAL A 76 17.18 -13.44 -2.83
CA VAL A 76 18.63 -13.20 -2.83
C VAL A 76 19.12 -12.95 -4.25
N ASP A 77 19.84 -11.86 -4.45
CA ASP A 77 20.48 -11.48 -5.70
C ASP A 77 21.80 -10.76 -5.40
N ASP A 78 22.91 -11.48 -5.50
CA ASP A 78 24.25 -10.98 -5.20
C ASP A 78 24.73 -9.90 -6.19
N SER A 79 24.02 -9.73 -7.31
CA SER A 79 24.31 -8.68 -8.26
C SER A 79 23.88 -7.29 -7.78
N ARG A 80 23.09 -7.22 -6.71
CA ARG A 80 22.53 -5.99 -6.16
C ARG A 80 23.30 -5.52 -4.94
N SER A 81 23.41 -4.21 -4.77
CA SER A 81 24.07 -3.60 -3.61
C SER A 81 23.42 -3.94 -2.28
N THR A 82 22.12 -4.23 -2.28
CA THR A 82 21.35 -4.66 -1.10
C THR A 82 21.40 -6.16 -0.86
N GLY A 83 22.00 -6.94 -1.77
CA GLY A 83 22.01 -8.42 -1.74
C GLY A 83 20.67 -9.07 -2.07
N VAL A 84 19.65 -8.27 -2.41
CA VAL A 84 18.30 -8.75 -2.70
C VAL A 84 17.69 -8.04 -3.91
N ASN A 85 16.73 -8.71 -4.53
CA ASN A 85 15.90 -8.17 -5.60
C ASN A 85 14.43 -8.55 -5.36
N ASN A 86 13.53 -8.10 -6.22
CA ASN A 86 12.10 -8.34 -6.07
C ASN A 86 11.46 -8.72 -7.41
N ILE A 87 10.55 -9.70 -7.41
CA ILE A 87 9.88 -10.17 -8.63
C ILE A 87 8.92 -9.12 -9.19
N VAL A 88 8.19 -8.42 -8.31
CA VAL A 88 7.14 -7.45 -8.70
C VAL A 88 7.74 -6.09 -9.06
N PHE A 89 8.89 -5.77 -8.47
CA PHE A 89 9.60 -4.54 -8.72
C PHE A 89 11.11 -4.81 -8.91
N PRO A 90 11.49 -5.27 -10.11
CA PRO A 90 12.89 -5.55 -10.43
C PRO A 90 13.78 -4.32 -10.18
N ASP A 91 15.03 -4.59 -9.80
CA ASP A 91 16.03 -3.56 -9.51
C ASP A 91 15.68 -2.66 -8.31
N VAL A 92 14.94 -3.21 -7.37
CA VAL A 92 14.51 -2.49 -6.17
C VAL A 92 15.69 -1.99 -5.34
N GLY A 93 15.66 -0.70 -4.98
CA GLY A 93 16.64 -0.12 -4.05
C GLY A 93 16.35 -0.38 -2.57
N MET A 94 15.13 -0.85 -2.23
CA MET A 94 14.75 -1.18 -0.87
C MET A 94 15.36 -2.52 -0.46
N PRO A 95 16.06 -2.61 0.68
CA PRO A 95 16.50 -3.89 1.24
C PRO A 95 15.29 -4.71 1.71
N HIS A 96 15.48 -6.01 1.91
CA HIS A 96 14.46 -6.87 2.47
C HIS A 96 14.31 -6.62 3.99
N VAL A 97 13.48 -5.65 4.36
CA VAL A 97 13.32 -5.19 5.77
C VAL A 97 12.63 -6.22 6.68
N LEU A 98 12.01 -7.24 6.11
CA LEU A 98 11.31 -8.31 6.84
C LEU A 98 12.08 -9.64 6.81
N VAL A 99 13.37 -9.62 6.48
CA VAL A 99 14.20 -10.82 6.34
C VAL A 99 14.23 -11.67 7.61
N ASP A 100 14.31 -11.05 8.78
CA ASP A 100 14.31 -11.77 10.07
C ASP A 100 13.01 -12.54 10.34
N LEU A 101 11.92 -12.10 9.74
CA LEU A 101 10.60 -12.72 9.88
C LEU A 101 10.35 -13.79 8.82
N GLN A 102 10.64 -13.48 7.55
CA GLN A 102 10.44 -14.36 6.41
C GLN A 102 11.57 -15.37 6.23
N GLY A 103 12.80 -14.97 6.53
CA GLY A 103 14.00 -15.68 6.11
C GLY A 103 14.45 -15.32 4.71
N LEU A 104 15.40 -16.08 4.18
CA LEU A 104 15.96 -15.90 2.85
C LEU A 104 15.39 -16.92 1.88
N GLN A 105 15.03 -16.46 0.69
CA GLN A 105 14.55 -17.29 -0.40
C GLN A 105 15.27 -16.95 -1.71
N LYS A 106 15.34 -17.93 -2.60
CA LYS A 106 15.87 -17.83 -3.96
C LYS A 106 14.70 -17.89 -4.95
N ALA A 107 14.78 -17.08 -6.00
CA ALA A 107 13.84 -17.17 -7.10
C ALA A 107 14.35 -18.13 -8.18
N ASN A 108 13.54 -19.12 -8.55
CA ASN A 108 13.81 -20.03 -9.63
C ASN A 108 13.18 -19.50 -10.92
N PHE A 109 13.96 -19.51 -12.01
CA PHE A 109 13.53 -19.04 -13.32
C PHE A 109 13.79 -20.11 -14.37
N LYS A 110 12.82 -20.28 -15.24
CA LYS A 110 12.94 -21.08 -16.46
C LYS A 110 13.16 -20.16 -17.65
N VAL A 111 13.98 -20.57 -18.60
CA VAL A 111 14.12 -19.87 -19.87
C VAL A 111 13.10 -20.46 -20.84
N GLU A 112 12.21 -19.64 -21.34
CA GLU A 112 11.25 -20.00 -22.40
C GLU A 112 11.56 -19.15 -23.64
N THR A 113 11.48 -19.80 -24.81
CA THR A 113 11.69 -19.13 -26.09
C THR A 113 10.30 -18.84 -26.70
N ASP A 114 10.04 -17.59 -27.06
CA ASP A 114 8.80 -17.21 -27.73
C ASP A 114 8.77 -17.66 -29.20
N ALA A 115 7.64 -17.42 -29.87
CA ALA A 115 7.46 -17.76 -31.27
C ALA A 115 8.41 -16.99 -32.23
N ASP A 116 8.96 -15.88 -31.76
CA ASP A 116 9.90 -15.04 -32.51
C ASP A 116 11.36 -15.40 -32.25
N GLY A 117 11.63 -16.42 -31.38
CA GLY A 117 12.96 -16.91 -31.05
C GLY A 117 13.66 -16.16 -29.92
N ASN A 118 12.98 -15.23 -29.21
CA ASN A 118 13.54 -14.51 -28.08
C ASN A 118 13.44 -15.34 -26.80
N GLU A 119 14.50 -15.35 -26.01
CA GLU A 119 14.52 -16.01 -24.71
C GLU A 119 13.96 -15.09 -23.62
N HIS A 120 13.00 -15.58 -22.87
CA HIS A 120 12.40 -14.91 -21.72
C HIS A 120 12.58 -15.72 -20.45
N ARG A 121 12.93 -15.05 -19.35
CA ARG A 121 13.02 -15.70 -18.04
C ARG A 121 11.64 -15.65 -17.38
N VAL A 122 11.04 -16.80 -17.19
CA VAL A 122 9.73 -16.97 -16.54
C VAL A 122 9.96 -17.43 -15.10
N PHE A 123 9.35 -16.72 -14.15
CA PHE A 123 9.42 -17.09 -12.75
C PHE A 123 8.62 -18.35 -12.47
N GLU A 124 9.24 -19.36 -11.84
CA GLU A 124 8.60 -20.63 -11.51
C GLU A 124 8.19 -20.72 -10.03
N GLY A 125 8.90 -20.05 -9.14
CA GLY A 125 8.62 -20.09 -7.71
C GLY A 125 9.80 -19.71 -6.85
N PHE A 126 9.58 -19.76 -5.55
CA PHE A 126 10.62 -19.51 -4.55
C PHE A 126 11.06 -20.82 -3.89
N GLU A 127 12.34 -20.89 -3.57
CA GLU A 127 12.95 -21.92 -2.75
C GLU A 127 13.50 -21.27 -1.48
N GLN A 128 13.09 -21.77 -0.31
CA GLN A 128 13.58 -21.26 0.97
C GLN A 128 15.03 -21.69 1.17
N ILE A 129 15.93 -20.74 1.41
CA ILE A 129 17.34 -20.99 1.72
C ILE A 129 17.56 -21.02 3.22
N GLU A 130 16.96 -20.05 3.93
CA GLU A 130 17.07 -19.87 5.37
C GLU A 130 15.70 -19.53 5.93
N ALA A 131 15.29 -20.23 7.00
CA ALA A 131 14.02 -19.98 7.65
C ALA A 131 14.08 -18.70 8.49
N GLY A 132 13.02 -17.92 8.46
CA GLY A 132 12.84 -16.79 9.36
C GLY A 132 12.31 -17.21 10.73
N SER A 133 12.01 -16.24 11.56
CA SER A 133 11.44 -16.45 12.88
C SER A 133 9.95 -16.80 12.88
N MET A 134 9.25 -16.55 11.77
CA MET A 134 7.83 -16.88 11.58
C MET A 134 7.65 -18.08 10.67
N SER A 135 6.60 -18.88 10.90
CA SER A 135 6.14 -19.85 9.92
C SER A 135 5.59 -19.14 8.67
N PRO A 136 5.51 -19.82 7.51
CA PRO A 136 4.96 -19.24 6.30
C PRO A 136 3.54 -18.69 6.47
N GLU A 137 2.71 -19.34 7.26
CA GLU A 137 1.32 -18.95 7.55
C GLU A 137 1.26 -17.71 8.45
N GLU A 138 2.12 -17.64 9.47
CA GLU A 138 2.22 -16.46 10.35
C GLU A 138 2.74 -15.24 9.59
N TYR A 139 3.77 -15.43 8.75
CA TYR A 139 4.30 -14.39 7.90
C TYR A 139 3.25 -13.88 6.91
N ASP A 140 2.48 -14.78 6.28
CA ASP A 140 1.39 -14.44 5.37
C ASP A 140 0.32 -13.59 6.06
N SER A 141 -0.08 -13.99 7.27
CA SER A 141 -1.06 -13.23 8.07
C SER A 141 -0.54 -11.84 8.43
N MET A 142 0.70 -11.75 8.89
CA MET A 142 1.34 -10.48 9.24
C MET A 142 1.46 -9.53 8.03
N VAL A 143 1.90 -10.02 6.88
CA VAL A 143 1.98 -9.22 5.65
C VAL A 143 0.60 -8.76 5.19
N ARG A 144 -0.43 -9.59 5.35
CA ARG A 144 -1.83 -9.22 5.06
C ARG A 144 -2.31 -8.08 5.95
N ASP A 145 -2.03 -8.17 7.24
CA ASP A 145 -2.41 -7.14 8.21
C ASP A 145 -1.68 -5.82 7.93
N MET A 146 -0.39 -5.89 7.64
CA MET A 146 0.41 -4.72 7.24
C MET A 146 -0.15 -4.09 5.95
N THR A 147 -0.47 -4.91 4.96
CA THR A 147 -1.07 -4.46 3.70
C THR A 147 -2.42 -3.78 3.93
N ASN A 148 -3.29 -4.36 4.75
CA ASN A 148 -4.58 -3.79 5.11
C ASN A 148 -4.42 -2.43 5.82
N PHE A 149 -3.44 -2.32 6.72
CA PHE A 149 -3.10 -1.05 7.34
C PHE A 149 -2.65 -0.01 6.30
N MET A 150 -1.79 -0.37 5.35
CA MET A 150 -1.33 0.54 4.30
C MET A 150 -2.48 0.96 3.35
N VAL A 151 -3.39 0.05 3.02
CA VAL A 151 -4.60 0.37 2.24
C VAL A 151 -5.47 1.36 3.00
N TRP A 152 -5.73 1.12 4.28
CA TRP A 152 -6.47 2.04 5.12
C TRP A 152 -5.75 3.40 5.27
N ALA A 153 -4.43 3.40 5.52
CA ALA A 153 -3.64 4.60 5.67
C ALA A 153 -3.64 5.49 4.42
N SER A 154 -3.72 4.87 3.23
CA SER A 154 -3.78 5.59 1.96
C SER A 154 -5.11 6.33 1.75
N GLU A 155 -6.20 5.86 2.34
CA GLU A 155 -7.53 6.45 2.21
C GLU A 155 -8.42 6.17 3.45
N PRO A 156 -8.13 6.78 4.62
CA PRO A 156 -8.87 6.50 5.86
C PRO A 156 -10.37 6.83 5.77
N MET A 157 -10.74 7.80 4.92
CA MET A 157 -12.13 8.26 4.75
C MET A 157 -12.89 7.55 3.62
N LYS A 158 -12.35 6.45 3.08
CA LYS A 158 -12.93 5.75 1.91
C LYS A 158 -14.40 5.36 2.13
N LEU A 159 -14.70 4.75 3.27
CA LEU A 159 -16.06 4.30 3.58
C LEU A 159 -17.04 5.47 3.78
N GLU A 160 -16.62 6.53 4.47
CA GLU A 160 -17.45 7.73 4.65
C GLU A 160 -17.71 8.42 3.31
N ARG A 161 -16.69 8.52 2.46
CA ARG A 161 -16.81 9.10 1.11
C ARG A 161 -17.77 8.28 0.24
N GLN A 162 -17.69 6.97 0.26
CA GLN A 162 -18.61 6.10 -0.48
C GLN A 162 -20.04 6.28 0.00
N ARG A 163 -20.27 6.30 1.31
CA ARG A 163 -21.60 6.54 1.89
C ARG A 163 -22.19 7.89 1.47
N LEU A 164 -21.38 8.95 1.52
CA LEU A 164 -21.78 10.27 1.04
C LEU A 164 -22.07 10.26 -0.45
N GLY A 165 -21.26 9.53 -1.23
CA GLY A 165 -21.43 9.40 -2.67
C GLY A 165 -22.80 8.86 -3.07
N TYR A 166 -23.35 7.89 -2.36
CA TYR A 166 -24.70 7.37 -2.64
C TYR A 166 -25.79 8.44 -2.46
N TRP A 167 -25.68 9.28 -1.43
CA TRP A 167 -26.60 10.39 -1.22
C TRP A 167 -26.49 11.46 -2.33
N VAL A 168 -25.26 11.78 -2.73
CA VAL A 168 -25.00 12.74 -3.81
C VAL A 168 -25.56 12.22 -5.14
N ILE A 169 -25.34 10.94 -5.46
CA ILE A 169 -25.88 10.34 -6.68
C ILE A 169 -27.40 10.34 -6.66
N GLY A 170 -28.04 9.97 -5.53
CA GLY A 170 -29.48 10.03 -5.38
C GLY A 170 -30.05 11.43 -5.64
N PHE A 171 -29.42 12.44 -5.04
CA PHE A 171 -29.79 13.85 -5.29
C PHE A 171 -29.64 14.25 -6.76
N LEU A 172 -28.52 13.86 -7.40
CA LEU A 172 -28.27 14.20 -8.82
C LEU A 172 -29.27 13.52 -9.76
N VAL A 173 -29.70 12.29 -9.45
CA VAL A 173 -30.76 11.60 -10.24
C VAL A 173 -32.07 12.38 -10.16
N ILE A 174 -32.50 12.79 -8.96
CA ILE A 174 -33.71 13.60 -8.79
C ILE A 174 -33.60 14.93 -9.57
N LEU A 175 -32.47 15.62 -9.38
CA LEU A 175 -32.19 16.88 -10.10
C LEU A 175 -32.20 16.69 -11.63
N PHE A 176 -31.62 15.60 -12.11
CA PHE A 176 -31.63 15.25 -13.55
C PHE A 176 -33.05 15.08 -14.09
N VAL A 177 -33.91 14.35 -13.37
CA VAL A 177 -35.31 14.15 -13.75
C VAL A 177 -36.05 15.48 -13.86
N LEU A 178 -35.91 16.34 -12.84
CA LEU A 178 -36.53 17.67 -12.82
C LEU A 178 -36.04 18.56 -13.99
N ALA A 179 -34.71 18.58 -14.21
CA ALA A 179 -34.09 19.33 -15.29
C ALA A 179 -34.54 18.81 -16.68
N TYR A 180 -34.65 17.47 -16.81
CA TYR A 180 -35.15 16.84 -18.04
C TYR A 180 -36.61 17.20 -18.32
N LEU A 181 -37.48 17.16 -17.30
CA LEU A 181 -38.88 17.58 -17.45
C LEU A 181 -39.00 19.06 -17.81
N LEU A 182 -38.20 19.91 -17.17
CA LEU A 182 -38.15 21.33 -17.50
C LEU A 182 -37.68 21.58 -18.92
N LYS A 183 -36.59 20.90 -19.32
CA LYS A 183 -36.14 20.95 -20.73
C LYS A 183 -37.25 20.54 -21.67
N LYS A 184 -37.95 19.44 -21.43
CA LYS A 184 -39.01 18.93 -22.27
C LYS A 184 -40.17 19.95 -22.42
N GLU A 185 -40.50 20.66 -21.35
CA GLU A 185 -41.54 21.67 -21.38
C GLU A 185 -41.12 22.90 -22.21
N TYR A 186 -39.91 23.43 -22.00
CA TYR A 186 -39.40 24.57 -22.76
C TYR A 186 -39.20 24.28 -24.25
N TRP A 187 -38.95 23.04 -24.64
CA TRP A 187 -38.73 22.69 -26.06
C TRP A 187 -40.02 22.28 -26.77
N LYS A 188 -41.15 22.25 -26.11
CA LYS A 188 -42.44 21.90 -26.66
C LYS A 188 -42.95 22.93 -27.66
N ASP A 189 -42.62 24.21 -27.48
CA ASP A 189 -43.07 25.32 -28.29
C ASP A 189 -42.13 25.62 -29.48
N ILE A 190 -41.07 24.86 -29.68
CA ILE A 190 -40.07 25.09 -30.74
C ILE A 190 -40.29 24.17 -31.94
N HIS A 191 -41.27 23.25 -31.90
CA HIS A 191 -41.60 22.30 -32.98
C HIS A 191 -43.05 22.42 -33.38
#